data_40c363243369708696053470f523593a
#
_entry.id   40c363243369708696053470f523593a
#
_cell.length_a   1.000
_cell.length_b   1.000
_cell.length_c   1.000
_cell.angle_alpha   90.00
_cell.angle_beta   90.00
_cell.angle_gamma   90.00
#
_symmetry.space_group_name_H-M   'P 1'
#
loop_
_entity.id
_entity.type
_entity.pdbx_description
1 polymer ?
#
loop_
_entity_poly.entity_id
_entity_poly.type
_entity_poly.pdbx_seq_one_letter_code
_entity_poly.pdbx_strand_id
1 'polypeptide(L)'
;MVGRLGCTDGDKVYVVPITFAYDNGCIYGHTKDGLKIRMMRKNPNVCFETDWVEDLSNWKSVIAYGTYEELDKDETNKGLDILMDNVSSSLGKKTTSNRSQTNEELGELKRIAFEHSFLSPFTHSTNKEISDIVVYRIRISEMTGKFGNNEVM
;
A
#
# COMPACT_ATOMS: atom_id res chain seq x y z
N MET A 1 -7.14 -2.52 1.08
CA MET A 1 -6.69 -3.11 2.36
C MET A 1 -5.79 -2.12 3.09
N VAL A 2 -5.76 -2.16 4.42
CA VAL A 2 -4.90 -1.32 5.26
C VAL A 2 -3.95 -2.24 6.03
N GLY A 3 -2.67 -1.87 6.08
CA GLY A 3 -1.65 -2.54 6.88
C GLY A 3 -0.83 -1.51 7.66
N ARG A 4 0.14 -1.96 8.42
CA ARG A 4 1.06 -1.12 9.20
C ARG A 4 2.47 -1.36 8.71
N LEU A 5 3.12 -0.29 8.30
CA LEU A 5 4.50 -0.30 7.83
C LEU A 5 5.42 0.21 8.94
N GLY A 6 6.33 -0.63 9.38
CA GLY A 6 7.38 -0.30 10.35
C GLY A 6 8.71 -0.07 9.64
N CYS A 7 9.36 1.04 9.92
CA CYS A 7 10.70 1.38 9.46
C CYS A 7 11.54 1.98 10.59
N THR A 8 12.86 2.01 10.42
CA THR A 8 13.80 2.46 11.46
C THR A 8 14.84 3.41 10.90
N ASP A 9 15.28 4.34 11.73
CA ASP A 9 16.45 5.22 11.49
C ASP A 9 17.26 5.27 12.79
N GLY A 10 18.34 4.51 12.86
CA GLY A 10 19.05 4.26 14.12
C GLY A 10 18.12 3.61 15.15
N ASP A 11 18.05 4.17 16.34
CA ASP A 11 17.23 3.67 17.44
C ASP A 11 15.75 4.08 17.35
N LYS A 12 15.39 4.91 16.37
CA LYS A 12 14.03 5.38 16.19
C LYS A 12 13.22 4.38 15.37
N VAL A 13 12.17 3.84 15.98
CA VAL A 13 11.16 3.00 15.31
C VAL A 13 9.97 3.88 14.92
N TYR A 14 9.48 3.73 13.70
CA TYR A 14 8.33 4.46 13.19
C TYR A 14 7.35 3.51 12.51
N VAL A 15 6.10 3.47 12.99
CA VAL A 15 5.04 2.61 12.47
C VAL A 15 3.87 3.47 12.02
N VAL A 16 3.41 3.24 10.80
CA VAL A 16 2.30 4.01 10.21
C VAL A 16 1.34 3.11 9.45
N PRO A 17 0.04 3.41 9.45
CA PRO A 17 -0.90 2.76 8.56
C PRO A 17 -0.63 3.16 7.10
N ILE A 18 -0.76 2.21 6.21
CA ILE A 18 -0.70 2.41 4.76
C ILE A 18 -1.81 1.65 4.06
N THR A 19 -2.32 2.21 2.98
CA THR A 19 -3.09 1.46 1.99
C THR A 19 -2.09 0.71 1.10
N PHE A 20 -2.36 -0.56 0.82
CA PHE A 20 -1.44 -1.40 0.08
C PHE A 20 -2.15 -2.34 -0.89
N ALA A 21 -1.41 -2.81 -1.87
CA ALA A 21 -1.75 -3.95 -2.70
C ALA A 21 -0.64 -5.00 -2.63
N TYR A 22 -1.00 -6.25 -2.77
CA TYR A 22 -0.05 -7.36 -2.84
C TYR A 22 -0.08 -7.97 -4.23
N ASP A 23 1.08 -8.14 -4.84
CA ASP A 23 1.25 -8.84 -6.09
C ASP A 23 2.63 -9.50 -6.17
N ASN A 24 2.67 -10.78 -6.54
CA ASN A 24 3.89 -11.54 -6.85
C ASN A 24 5.03 -11.38 -5.82
N GLY A 25 4.74 -11.54 -4.52
CA GLY A 25 5.76 -11.46 -3.45
C GLY A 25 6.17 -10.04 -3.10
N CYS A 26 5.48 -9.04 -3.62
CA CYS A 26 5.71 -7.63 -3.33
C CYS A 26 4.47 -6.96 -2.74
N ILE A 27 4.72 -6.04 -1.81
CA ILE A 27 3.71 -5.12 -1.30
C ILE A 27 3.93 -3.77 -1.98
N TYR A 28 2.91 -3.25 -2.63
CA TYR A 28 2.94 -1.96 -3.30
C TYR A 28 2.28 -0.90 -2.45
N GLY A 29 2.84 0.30 -2.43
CA GLY A 29 2.31 1.46 -1.76
C GLY A 29 2.64 2.75 -2.49
N HIS A 30 1.92 3.82 -2.16
CA HIS A 30 2.19 5.16 -2.63
C HIS A 30 2.05 6.17 -1.50
N THR A 31 2.75 7.27 -1.60
CA THR A 31 2.71 8.34 -0.59
C THR A 31 3.37 9.60 -1.12
N LYS A 32 3.15 10.74 -0.44
CA LYS A 32 4.02 11.91 -0.61
C LYS A 32 5.37 11.67 0.07
N ASP A 33 6.42 12.36 -0.40
CA ASP A 33 7.72 12.33 0.26
C ASP A 33 7.58 12.89 1.69
N GLY A 34 7.91 12.06 2.66
CA GLY A 34 7.74 12.36 4.08
C GLY A 34 8.72 11.57 4.94
N LEU A 35 8.46 11.57 6.27
CA LEU A 35 9.37 10.95 7.23
C LEU A 35 9.64 9.47 6.92
N LYS A 36 8.59 8.68 6.64
CA LYS A 36 8.76 7.24 6.34
C LYS A 36 9.64 6.99 5.12
N ILE A 37 9.48 7.80 4.05
CA ILE A 37 10.29 7.68 2.83
C ILE A 37 11.75 7.99 3.13
N ARG A 38 12.01 9.09 3.84
CA ARG A 38 13.38 9.45 4.24
C ARG A 38 14.05 8.37 5.10
N MET A 39 13.28 7.76 6.02
CA MET A 39 13.79 6.65 6.84
C MET A 39 14.09 5.41 6.00
N MET A 40 13.19 5.02 5.09
CA MET A 40 13.36 3.84 4.24
C MET A 40 14.45 4.02 3.18
N ARG A 41 14.73 5.26 2.73
CA ARG A 41 15.90 5.57 1.88
C ARG A 41 17.22 5.34 2.61
N LYS A 42 17.26 5.61 3.92
CA LYS A 42 18.45 5.37 4.76
C LYS A 42 18.59 3.90 5.15
N ASN A 43 17.49 3.27 5.55
CA ASN A 43 17.42 1.89 5.93
C ASN A 43 16.26 1.21 5.22
N PRO A 44 16.50 0.50 4.12
CA PRO A 44 15.45 -0.11 3.32
C PRO A 44 14.83 -1.36 3.96
N ASN A 45 15.37 -1.87 5.05
CA ASN A 45 14.79 -3.01 5.75
C ASN A 45 13.55 -2.57 6.52
N VAL A 46 12.42 -3.19 6.22
CA VAL A 46 11.12 -2.83 6.79
C VAL A 46 10.38 -4.05 7.30
N CYS A 47 9.46 -3.80 8.23
CA CYS A 47 8.50 -4.77 8.71
C CYS A 47 7.10 -4.29 8.31
N PHE A 48 6.31 -5.16 7.72
CA PHE A 48 4.93 -4.90 7.37
C PHE A 48 4.01 -5.86 8.10
N GLU A 49 2.89 -5.36 8.58
CA GLU A 49 1.88 -6.14 9.26
C GLU A 49 0.50 -5.83 8.68
N THR A 50 -0.34 -6.85 8.53
CA THR A 50 -1.77 -6.70 8.26
C THR A 50 -2.55 -7.76 9.00
N ASP A 51 -3.74 -7.39 9.47
CA ASP A 51 -4.60 -8.27 10.24
C ASP A 51 -6.06 -8.22 9.74
N TRP A 52 -6.78 -9.25 10.10
CA TRP A 52 -8.23 -9.31 10.03
C TRP A 52 -8.73 -9.82 11.37
N VAL A 53 -9.55 -9.05 12.03
CA VAL A 53 -10.08 -9.35 13.36
C VAL A 53 -11.61 -9.27 13.28
N GLU A 54 -12.28 -10.39 13.48
CA GLU A 54 -13.72 -10.46 13.64
C GLU A 54 -14.09 -10.30 15.12
N ASP A 55 -13.44 -11.11 15.97
CA ASP A 55 -13.52 -11.03 17.42
C ASP A 55 -12.22 -11.54 18.07
N LEU A 56 -12.17 -11.62 19.41
CA LEU A 56 -10.97 -12.05 20.15
C LEU A 56 -10.57 -13.51 19.88
N SER A 57 -11.47 -14.31 19.34
CA SER A 57 -11.28 -15.73 19.07
C SER A 57 -11.08 -16.01 17.58
N ASN A 58 -11.55 -15.11 16.70
CA ASN A 58 -11.50 -15.24 15.24
C ASN A 58 -10.69 -14.09 14.65
N TRP A 59 -9.43 -14.34 14.41
CA TRP A 59 -8.52 -13.34 13.84
C TRP A 59 -7.41 -14.01 13.02
N LYS A 60 -6.84 -13.24 12.13
CA LYS A 60 -5.68 -13.61 11.32
C LYS A 60 -4.72 -12.42 11.29
N SER A 61 -3.44 -12.68 11.38
CA SER A 61 -2.40 -11.66 11.25
C SER A 61 -1.25 -12.19 10.42
N VAL A 62 -0.67 -11.35 9.61
CA VAL A 62 0.51 -11.64 8.79
C VAL A 62 1.55 -10.56 9.06
N ILE A 63 2.78 -11.01 9.33
CA ILE A 63 3.96 -10.15 9.41
C ILE A 63 4.87 -10.52 8.25
N ALA A 64 5.32 -9.53 7.49
CA ALA A 64 6.26 -9.68 6.39
C ALA A 64 7.49 -8.79 6.63
N TYR A 65 8.67 -9.35 6.43
CA TYR A 65 9.93 -8.61 6.38
C TYR A 65 10.35 -8.46 4.93
N GLY A 66 10.90 -7.33 4.59
CA GLY A 66 11.30 -7.09 3.22
C GLY A 66 12.14 -5.84 3.02
N THR A 67 12.47 -5.59 1.78
CA THR A 67 13.30 -4.47 1.35
C THR A 67 12.47 -3.46 0.56
N TYR A 68 12.53 -2.21 0.97
CA TYR A 68 11.94 -1.08 0.28
C TYR A 68 12.68 -0.75 -1.00
N GLU A 69 11.95 -0.51 -2.08
CA GLU A 69 12.44 -0.07 -3.38
C GLU A 69 11.50 0.99 -3.96
N GLU A 70 12.02 2.16 -4.32
CA GLU A 70 11.24 3.13 -5.12
C GLU A 70 11.14 2.65 -6.56
N LEU A 71 9.96 2.79 -7.14
CA LEU A 71 9.75 2.44 -8.53
C LEU A 71 10.22 3.58 -9.43
N ASP A 72 10.96 3.25 -10.46
CA ASP A 72 11.34 4.19 -11.50
C ASP A 72 10.13 4.60 -12.37
N LYS A 73 10.34 5.50 -13.34
CA LYS A 73 9.26 6.03 -14.18
C LYS A 73 8.51 4.94 -14.95
N ASP A 74 9.19 3.91 -15.39
CA ASP A 74 8.61 2.85 -16.22
C ASP A 74 7.83 1.85 -15.34
N GLU A 75 8.32 1.55 -14.16
CA GLU A 75 7.66 0.67 -13.18
C GLU A 75 6.52 1.36 -12.40
N THR A 76 6.56 2.68 -12.26
CA THR A 76 5.55 3.47 -11.52
C THR A 76 4.14 3.25 -12.06
N ASN A 77 3.95 3.25 -13.38
CA ASN A 77 2.62 3.03 -13.97
C ASN A 77 2.09 1.64 -13.63
N LYS A 78 2.91 0.62 -13.72
CA LYS A 78 2.53 -0.75 -13.34
C LYS A 78 2.20 -0.85 -11.85
N GLY A 79 2.97 -0.22 -10.99
CA GLY A 79 2.71 -0.17 -9.55
C GLY A 79 1.38 0.52 -9.21
N LEU A 80 1.08 1.61 -9.91
CA LEU A 80 -0.21 2.29 -9.77
C LEU A 80 -1.38 1.43 -10.26
N ASP A 81 -1.25 0.73 -11.37
CA ASP A 81 -2.29 -0.17 -11.89
C ASP A 81 -2.61 -1.27 -10.86
N ILE A 82 -1.60 -1.89 -10.25
CA ILE A 82 -1.77 -2.90 -9.19
C ILE A 82 -2.52 -2.32 -7.98
N LEU A 83 -2.16 -1.11 -7.54
CA LEU A 83 -2.82 -0.42 -6.44
C LEU A 83 -4.30 -0.12 -6.76
N MET A 84 -4.57 0.31 -7.98
CA MET A 84 -5.93 0.66 -8.44
C MET A 84 -6.84 -0.55 -8.58
N ASP A 85 -6.35 -1.65 -9.12
CA ASP A 85 -7.09 -2.91 -9.23
C ASP A 85 -7.52 -3.41 -7.84
N ASN A 86 -6.64 -3.26 -6.85
CA ASN A 86 -6.96 -3.63 -5.47
C ASN A 86 -8.04 -2.74 -4.85
N VAL A 87 -7.98 -1.42 -5.06
CA VAL A 87 -9.00 -0.47 -4.58
C VAL A 87 -10.35 -0.73 -5.27
N SER A 88 -10.36 -0.95 -6.58
CA SER A 88 -11.58 -1.24 -7.35
C SER A 88 -12.26 -2.53 -6.89
N SER A 89 -11.48 -3.56 -6.63
CA SER A 89 -11.96 -4.84 -6.09
C SER A 89 -12.57 -4.67 -4.70
N SER A 90 -11.98 -3.83 -3.85
CA SER A 90 -12.46 -3.55 -2.49
C SER A 90 -13.75 -2.74 -2.48
N LEU A 91 -14.01 -1.93 -3.51
CA LEU A 91 -15.23 -1.13 -3.67
C LEU A 91 -16.38 -1.89 -4.37
N GLY A 92 -16.21 -3.18 -4.68
CA GLY A 92 -17.24 -4.01 -5.33
C GLY A 92 -17.50 -3.65 -6.80
N LYS A 93 -16.69 -2.80 -7.41
CA LYS A 93 -16.71 -2.53 -8.84
C LYS A 93 -15.80 -3.51 -9.54
N LYS A 94 -16.38 -4.57 -10.15
CA LYS A 94 -15.65 -5.40 -11.12
C LYS A 94 -15.28 -4.51 -12.30
N THR A 95 -14.05 -4.07 -12.37
CA THR A 95 -13.49 -3.56 -13.62
C THR A 95 -13.35 -4.75 -14.56
N THR A 96 -14.31 -4.89 -15.47
CA THR A 96 -14.13 -5.73 -16.65
C THR A 96 -12.94 -5.17 -17.41
N SER A 97 -11.89 -5.96 -17.51
CA SER A 97 -10.71 -5.68 -18.30
C SER A 97 -11.09 -5.60 -19.78
N ASN A 98 -11.55 -4.43 -20.23
CA ASN A 98 -11.59 -4.05 -21.62
C ASN A 98 -10.61 -2.88 -21.82
N ARG A 99 -9.57 -3.18 -22.52
CA ARG A 99 -8.48 -2.33 -22.99
C ARG A 99 -8.98 -1.19 -23.88
N SER A 100 -9.50 -0.12 -23.30
CA SER A 100 -9.73 1.18 -23.96
C SER A 100 -10.20 2.20 -22.91
N GLN A 101 -9.47 2.36 -21.83
CA GLN A 101 -9.70 3.49 -20.94
C GLN A 101 -8.99 4.71 -21.52
N THR A 102 -9.72 5.81 -21.66
CA THR A 102 -9.14 7.09 -22.08
C THR A 102 -8.20 7.62 -20.99
N ASN A 103 -7.21 8.42 -21.36
CA ASN A 103 -6.28 9.05 -20.41
C ASN A 103 -7.01 9.89 -19.34
N GLU A 104 -8.23 10.35 -19.61
CA GLU A 104 -9.09 11.08 -18.68
C GLU A 104 -9.70 10.17 -17.61
N GLU A 105 -10.21 8.99 -17.98
CA GLU A 105 -10.76 8.02 -17.03
C GLU A 105 -9.67 7.48 -16.10
N LEU A 106 -8.47 7.26 -16.61
CA LEU A 106 -7.31 6.87 -15.81
C LEU A 106 -6.90 7.99 -14.84
N GLY A 107 -7.00 9.25 -15.27
CA GLY A 107 -6.75 10.42 -14.42
C GLY A 107 -7.77 10.53 -13.27
N GLU A 108 -9.04 10.29 -13.56
CA GLU A 108 -10.12 10.33 -12.58
C GLU A 108 -10.00 9.20 -11.54
N LEU A 109 -9.69 7.99 -11.99
CA LEU A 109 -9.45 6.85 -11.10
C LEU A 109 -8.22 7.06 -10.22
N LYS A 110 -7.13 7.63 -10.75
CA LYS A 110 -5.95 8.02 -9.99
C LYS A 110 -6.30 9.06 -8.92
N ARG A 111 -7.17 10.02 -9.23
CA ARG A 111 -7.67 11.01 -8.29
C ARG A 111 -8.50 10.37 -7.18
N ILE A 112 -9.42 9.47 -7.51
CA ILE A 112 -10.28 8.76 -6.55
C ILE A 112 -9.42 7.87 -5.63
N ALA A 113 -8.45 7.13 -6.15
CA ALA A 113 -7.54 6.33 -5.35
C ALA A 113 -6.70 7.20 -4.40
N PHE A 114 -6.34 8.41 -4.81
CA PHE A 114 -5.63 9.38 -3.99
C PHE A 114 -6.51 10.03 -2.92
N GLU A 115 -7.76 10.38 -3.23
CA GLU A 115 -8.73 10.96 -2.28
C GLU A 115 -9.16 9.96 -1.20
N HIS A 116 -9.23 8.66 -1.53
CA HIS A 116 -9.53 7.58 -0.59
C HIS A 116 -8.30 7.03 0.13
N SER A 117 -7.10 7.55 -0.14
CA SER A 117 -5.94 7.28 0.70
C SER A 117 -6.19 7.87 2.08
N PHE A 118 -6.30 7.02 3.09
CA PHE A 118 -6.61 7.33 4.50
C PHE A 118 -5.74 8.45 5.14
N LEU A 119 -4.79 9.00 4.42
CA LEU A 119 -3.81 10.00 4.89
C LEU A 119 -3.96 11.37 4.24
N SER A 120 -5.04 11.67 3.52
CA SER A 120 -5.27 13.01 2.98
C SER A 120 -6.57 13.64 3.51
N PRO A 121 -6.62 14.12 4.77
CA PRO A 121 -7.72 14.96 5.22
C PRO A 121 -7.60 16.43 4.77
N PHE A 122 -6.54 16.84 4.09
CA PHE A 122 -6.23 18.27 3.91
C PHE A 122 -5.61 18.61 2.55
N THR A 123 -6.18 18.24 1.41
CA THR A 123 -5.74 18.93 0.20
C THR A 123 -6.84 19.03 -0.85
N HIS A 124 -7.31 20.25 -1.08
CA HIS A 124 -7.79 20.69 -2.38
C HIS A 124 -6.55 20.85 -3.26
N SER A 125 -6.25 19.84 -4.09
CA SER A 125 -4.99 19.78 -4.82
C SER A 125 -5.14 20.04 -6.30
N THR A 126 -4.36 20.98 -6.77
CA THR A 126 -4.15 21.32 -8.19
C THR A 126 -3.19 20.30 -8.84
N ASN A 127 -3.22 20.18 -10.17
CA ASN A 127 -2.40 19.28 -11.02
C ASN A 127 -0.87 19.24 -10.76
N LYS A 128 -0.36 20.12 -9.91
CA LYS A 128 1.06 20.19 -9.53
C LYS A 128 1.47 19.15 -8.48
N GLU A 129 0.52 18.52 -7.80
CA GLU A 129 0.81 17.63 -6.64
C GLU A 129 1.01 16.16 -7.01
N ILE A 130 0.69 15.76 -8.24
CA ILE A 130 0.91 14.38 -8.72
C ILE A 130 2.41 14.10 -8.94
N SER A 131 3.22 15.15 -9.19
CA SER A 131 4.66 15.01 -9.39
C SER A 131 5.45 14.60 -8.13
N ASP A 132 4.84 14.75 -6.94
CA ASP A 132 5.50 14.56 -5.66
C ASP A 132 5.12 13.22 -5.00
N ILE A 133 4.44 12.34 -5.75
CA ILE A 133 4.05 11.03 -5.25
C ILE A 133 5.20 10.03 -5.49
N VAL A 134 5.62 9.41 -4.41
CA VAL A 134 6.53 8.28 -4.42
C VAL A 134 5.71 6.99 -4.48
N VAL A 135 5.88 6.22 -5.54
CA VAL A 135 5.36 4.85 -5.67
C VAL A 135 6.50 3.89 -5.35
N TYR A 136 6.22 2.92 -4.51
CA TYR A 136 7.25 2.00 -4.03
C TYR A 136 6.71 0.58 -3.93
N ARG A 137 7.62 -0.38 -3.87
CA ARG A 137 7.33 -1.74 -3.47
C ARG A 137 8.20 -2.16 -2.29
N ILE A 138 7.71 -3.12 -1.54
CA ILE A 138 8.48 -3.87 -0.54
C ILE A 138 8.60 -5.28 -1.08
N ARG A 139 9.81 -5.68 -1.41
CA ARG A 139 10.12 -7.05 -1.84
C ARG A 139 10.21 -7.92 -0.60
N ILE A 140 9.26 -8.85 -0.43
CA ILE A 140 9.18 -9.71 0.75
C ILE A 140 10.32 -10.73 0.72
N SER A 141 11.05 -10.82 1.83
CA SER A 141 12.09 -11.82 2.06
C SER A 141 11.64 -12.93 3.00
N GLU A 142 10.76 -12.60 3.95
CA GLU A 142 10.24 -13.53 4.93
C GLU A 142 8.80 -13.14 5.30
N MET A 143 7.95 -14.14 5.53
CA MET A 143 6.57 -13.91 5.95
C MET A 143 6.15 -14.96 6.98
N THR A 144 5.49 -14.50 8.03
CA THR A 144 4.90 -15.36 9.07
C THR A 144 3.44 -14.99 9.27
N GLY A 145 2.61 -15.98 9.57
CA GLY A 145 1.19 -15.79 9.84
C GLY A 145 0.78 -16.47 11.14
N LYS A 146 -0.21 -15.88 11.81
CA LYS A 146 -0.89 -16.46 12.97
C LYS A 146 -2.39 -16.29 12.82
N PHE A 147 -3.14 -17.20 13.41
CA PHE A 147 -4.59 -17.10 13.46
C PHE A 147 -5.13 -17.67 14.78
N GLY A 148 -6.23 -17.12 15.24
CA GLY A 148 -7.10 -17.70 16.26
C GLY A 148 -8.36 -18.22 15.57
N ASN A 149 -8.78 -19.43 15.91
CA ASN A 149 -10.03 -20.02 15.45
C ASN A 149 -10.69 -20.76 16.63
N ASN A 150 -11.85 -20.27 17.07
CA ASN A 150 -12.68 -21.03 17.98
C ASN A 150 -13.56 -21.96 17.15
N GLU A 151 -13.07 -23.13 16.80
CA GLU A 151 -13.98 -24.23 16.57
C GLU A 151 -14.55 -24.64 17.94
N VAL A 152 -15.75 -24.16 18.25
CA VAL A 152 -16.55 -24.69 19.32
C VAL A 152 -16.89 -26.13 18.91
N MET A 153 -16.20 -27.09 19.53
CA MET A 153 -16.63 -28.48 19.48
C MET A 153 -17.98 -28.65 20.21
#